data_15e8c6a8ef8aed80cb31001d9f82dc95
#
_entry.id   15e8c6a8ef8aed80cb31001d9f82dc95
#
_cell.length_a   1.000
_cell.length_b   1.000
_cell.length_c   1.000
_cell.angle_alpha   90.00
_cell.angle_beta   90.00
_cell.angle_gamma   90.00
#
_symmetry.space_group_name_H-M   'P 1'
#
loop_
_entity.id
_entity.type
_entity.pdbx_description
1 polymer ?
#
loop_
_entity_poly.entity_id
_entity_poly.type
_entity_poly.pdbx_seq_one_letter_code
_entity_poly.pdbx_strand_id
1 'polypeptide(L)'
;LITFTLCLGACSEDDLDSKSIFDTEEPKMNEFDNWLMKNYVTPYNISFNYRYDDKESNMEFNLIPADYDKSIALAKMMKYVWIDVYKEVAGDEFVKMYCPRVMQLFGSPAYYPNTGSIVMGTAEGGIKVTLYNVNVIDIEHPYIDIDSPFPDKSGSTTDLNYWFFQTMHHEFTHILQQKKNYDTDFNLISAGNYRATDWINLKDPDAPKSGFVSGYASKEANEDFAEILSVYITRTEAAWQKLLAAGVVGEDESGKQAILDKLEIIREYLKGSWQIDIDELRKVVTRRSAEVATLDLTTLN
;
A
#
# COMPACT_ATOMS: atom_id res chain seq x y z
N LEU A 1 -36.11 -9.91 69.58
CA LEU A 1 -35.63 -10.56 68.34
C LEU A 1 -36.42 -9.98 67.21
N ILE A 2 -35.76 -9.09 66.36
CA ILE A 2 -36.37 -8.45 65.20
C ILE A 2 -35.87 -9.23 63.99
N THR A 3 -36.76 -9.95 63.33
CA THR A 3 -36.47 -10.70 62.09
C THR A 3 -36.58 -9.73 60.88
N PHE A 4 -35.47 -9.47 60.19
CA PHE A 4 -35.43 -8.67 59.01
C PHE A 4 -35.66 -9.59 57.79
N THR A 5 -36.83 -9.50 57.19
CA THR A 5 -37.15 -10.23 55.96
C THR A 5 -36.66 -9.44 54.77
N LEU A 6 -35.61 -9.90 54.14
CA LEU A 6 -35.14 -9.37 52.84
C LEU A 6 -36.09 -9.88 51.75
N CYS A 7 -36.89 -9.00 51.19
CA CYS A 7 -37.56 -9.23 49.89
C CYS A 7 -36.54 -9.13 48.77
N LEU A 8 -36.11 -10.24 48.22
CA LEU A 8 -35.42 -10.32 46.92
C LEU A 8 -36.49 -10.10 45.85
N GLY A 9 -36.64 -8.87 45.41
CA GLY A 9 -37.33 -8.57 44.15
C GLY A 9 -36.47 -9.09 43.02
N ALA A 10 -36.84 -10.25 42.49
CA ALA A 10 -36.30 -10.72 41.22
C ALA A 10 -36.76 -9.72 40.14
N CYS A 11 -35.84 -9.02 39.51
CA CYS A 11 -36.12 -8.37 38.21
C CYS A 11 -36.54 -9.50 37.26
N SER A 12 -37.79 -9.52 36.84
CA SER A 12 -38.19 -10.30 35.67
C SER A 12 -37.49 -9.64 34.48
N GLU A 13 -36.51 -10.32 33.93
CA GLU A 13 -36.02 -9.95 32.60
C GLU A 13 -37.22 -10.11 31.65
N ASP A 14 -37.61 -9.03 30.98
CA ASP A 14 -38.56 -9.13 29.89
C ASP A 14 -37.98 -10.11 28.87
N ASP A 15 -38.76 -11.09 28.46
CA ASP A 15 -38.38 -12.04 27.43
C ASP A 15 -37.96 -11.24 26.20
N LEU A 16 -36.68 -11.33 25.81
CA LEU A 16 -36.18 -10.71 24.60
C LEU A 16 -37.00 -11.24 23.44
N ASP A 17 -37.44 -10.34 22.57
CA ASP A 17 -38.15 -10.72 21.35
C ASP A 17 -37.28 -11.76 20.60
N SER A 18 -37.88 -12.87 20.25
CA SER A 18 -37.21 -13.94 19.49
C SER A 18 -36.79 -13.49 18.11
N LYS A 19 -37.27 -12.33 17.67
CA LYS A 19 -36.91 -11.70 16.41
C LYS A 19 -35.80 -10.68 16.66
N SER A 20 -34.59 -10.97 16.18
CA SER A 20 -33.49 -10.00 16.19
C SER A 20 -33.89 -8.72 15.47
N ILE A 21 -33.62 -7.55 16.09
CA ILE A 21 -33.74 -6.25 15.43
C ILE A 21 -32.68 -6.05 14.35
N PHE A 22 -31.64 -6.88 14.35
CA PHE A 22 -30.62 -6.88 13.31
C PHE A 22 -31.05 -7.80 12.17
N ASP A 23 -30.86 -7.33 10.95
CA ASP A 23 -31.02 -8.15 9.77
C ASP A 23 -30.01 -9.30 9.83
N THR A 24 -30.50 -10.52 9.94
CA THR A 24 -29.68 -11.74 9.99
C THR A 24 -29.60 -12.44 8.63
N GLU A 25 -30.18 -11.85 7.59
CA GLU A 25 -30.01 -12.37 6.23
C GLU A 25 -28.56 -12.14 5.80
N GLU A 26 -27.92 -13.20 5.31
CA GLU A 26 -26.59 -13.06 4.71
C GLU A 26 -26.67 -12.10 3.52
N PRO A 27 -25.74 -11.11 3.41
CA PRO A 27 -25.74 -10.19 2.27
C PRO A 27 -25.68 -10.99 0.96
N LYS A 28 -26.58 -10.71 0.05
CA LYS A 28 -26.56 -11.35 -1.26
C LYS A 28 -25.27 -11.02 -1.99
N MET A 29 -24.42 -12.02 -2.17
CA MET A 29 -23.17 -11.88 -2.89
C MET A 29 -23.44 -11.67 -4.38
N ASN A 30 -22.78 -10.67 -4.98
CA ASN A 30 -22.78 -10.48 -6.42
C ASN A 30 -21.61 -11.28 -7.07
N GLU A 31 -21.44 -11.16 -8.37
CA GLU A 31 -20.37 -11.87 -9.10
C GLU A 31 -18.97 -11.46 -8.64
N PHE A 32 -18.76 -10.17 -8.33
CA PHE A 32 -17.48 -9.69 -7.84
C PHE A 32 -17.21 -10.18 -6.42
N ASP A 33 -18.19 -10.23 -5.54
CA ASP A 33 -18.04 -10.81 -4.20
C ASP A 33 -17.61 -12.29 -4.30
N ASN A 34 -18.22 -13.06 -5.20
CA ASN A 34 -17.84 -14.45 -5.43
C ASN A 34 -16.40 -14.58 -5.99
N TRP A 35 -16.00 -13.67 -6.88
CA TRP A 35 -14.65 -13.63 -7.40
C TRP A 35 -13.63 -13.28 -6.31
N LEU A 36 -13.96 -12.32 -5.44
CA LEU A 36 -13.13 -11.95 -4.28
C LEU A 36 -13.01 -13.11 -3.27
N MET A 37 -14.10 -13.83 -3.02
CA MET A 37 -14.05 -15.04 -2.19
C MET A 37 -13.05 -16.05 -2.73
N LYS A 38 -13.07 -16.31 -4.03
CA LYS A 38 -12.19 -17.28 -4.70
C LYS A 38 -10.73 -16.83 -4.71
N ASN A 39 -10.46 -15.54 -4.93
CA ASN A 39 -9.13 -15.02 -5.24
C ASN A 39 -8.40 -14.35 -4.07
N TYR A 40 -9.13 -13.88 -3.04
CA TYR A 40 -8.60 -13.14 -1.91
C TYR A 40 -8.93 -13.79 -0.57
N VAL A 41 -10.23 -14.05 -0.33
CA VAL A 41 -10.67 -14.50 1.01
C VAL A 41 -10.26 -15.95 1.26
N THR A 42 -10.67 -16.88 0.41
CA THR A 42 -10.40 -18.32 0.60
C THR A 42 -8.91 -18.64 0.62
N PRO A 43 -8.08 -18.14 -0.32
CA PRO A 43 -6.66 -18.48 -0.33
C PRO A 43 -5.82 -17.73 0.71
N TYR A 44 -6.13 -16.48 1.03
CA TYR A 44 -5.25 -15.59 1.79
C TYR A 44 -5.90 -14.95 3.02
N ASN A 45 -7.20 -15.15 3.24
CA ASN A 45 -7.97 -14.49 4.30
C ASN A 45 -7.87 -12.96 4.23
N ILE A 46 -7.91 -12.40 3.01
CA ILE A 46 -7.94 -10.96 2.75
C ILE A 46 -9.38 -10.54 2.48
N SER A 47 -9.95 -9.67 3.33
CA SER A 47 -11.19 -8.96 3.04
C SER A 47 -10.90 -7.80 2.11
N PHE A 48 -11.44 -7.84 0.89
CA PHE A 48 -11.28 -6.77 -0.11
C PHE A 48 -12.57 -5.94 -0.16
N ASN A 49 -12.54 -4.78 0.49
CA ASN A 49 -13.69 -3.92 0.71
C ASN A 49 -13.74 -2.83 -0.35
N TYR A 50 -14.56 -3.01 -1.38
CA TYR A 50 -14.77 -2.02 -2.44
C TYR A 50 -16.01 -1.16 -2.20
N ARG A 51 -16.94 -1.61 -1.34
CA ARG A 51 -18.09 -0.81 -0.93
C ARG A 51 -17.68 0.23 0.09
N TYR A 52 -18.24 1.41 -0.05
CA TYR A 52 -18.02 2.49 0.91
C TYR A 52 -18.63 2.11 2.27
N ASP A 53 -17.83 2.27 3.31
CA ASP A 53 -18.26 2.16 4.71
C ASP A 53 -17.72 3.37 5.48
N ASP A 54 -18.62 4.13 6.10
CA ASP A 54 -18.26 5.32 6.88
C ASP A 54 -17.31 4.99 8.04
N LYS A 55 -17.43 3.79 8.62
CA LYS A 55 -16.59 3.35 9.74
C LYS A 55 -15.15 3.09 9.33
N GLU A 56 -14.93 2.77 8.06
CA GLU A 56 -13.61 2.52 7.50
C GLU A 56 -12.97 3.80 6.92
N SER A 57 -13.72 4.90 6.85
CA SER A 57 -13.22 6.18 6.36
C SER A 57 -12.54 6.98 7.47
N ASN A 58 -11.42 7.64 7.14
CA ASN A 58 -10.86 8.66 8.01
C ASN A 58 -11.72 9.94 7.88
N MET A 59 -12.32 10.38 8.98
CA MET A 59 -13.22 11.54 9.01
C MET A 59 -12.54 12.89 8.69
N GLU A 60 -11.22 12.92 8.61
CA GLU A 60 -10.48 14.10 8.15
C GLU A 60 -10.61 14.33 6.64
N PHE A 61 -11.01 13.30 5.89
CA PHE A 61 -11.09 13.32 4.43
C PHE A 61 -12.53 13.26 3.94
N ASN A 62 -12.82 14.02 2.87
CA ASN A 62 -14.07 13.90 2.14
C ASN A 62 -13.91 12.84 1.03
N LEU A 63 -14.32 11.62 1.33
CA LEU A 63 -14.14 10.48 0.44
C LEU A 63 -15.45 10.13 -0.29
N ILE A 64 -15.32 9.58 -1.50
CA ILE A 64 -16.45 9.05 -2.27
C ILE A 64 -16.28 7.55 -2.52
N PRO A 65 -17.37 6.81 -2.77
CA PRO A 65 -17.31 5.39 -3.11
C PRO A 65 -16.41 5.12 -4.32
N ALA A 66 -15.70 3.99 -4.29
CA ALA A 66 -15.01 3.45 -5.45
C ALA A 66 -16.03 2.95 -6.49
N ASP A 67 -15.76 3.21 -7.76
CA ASP A 67 -16.51 2.75 -8.90
C ASP A 67 -16.43 1.21 -8.99
N TYR A 68 -17.54 0.55 -9.28
CA TYR A 68 -17.64 -0.92 -9.28
C TYR A 68 -16.66 -1.56 -10.28
N ASP A 69 -16.70 -1.11 -11.54
CA ASP A 69 -15.86 -1.68 -12.60
C ASP A 69 -14.38 -1.39 -12.37
N LYS A 70 -14.07 -0.20 -11.85
CA LYS A 70 -12.69 0.19 -11.50
C LYS A 70 -12.18 -0.57 -10.28
N SER A 71 -13.07 -0.93 -9.35
CA SER A 71 -12.72 -1.79 -8.23
C SER A 71 -12.38 -3.22 -8.68
N ILE A 72 -13.10 -3.76 -9.67
CA ILE A 72 -12.79 -5.04 -10.31
C ILE A 72 -11.40 -4.97 -10.96
N ALA A 73 -11.16 -3.95 -11.77
CA ALA A 73 -9.88 -3.77 -12.45
C ALA A 73 -8.72 -3.68 -11.44
N LEU A 74 -8.86 -2.86 -10.40
CA LEU A 74 -7.83 -2.73 -9.37
C LEU A 74 -7.60 -4.04 -8.62
N ALA A 75 -8.66 -4.78 -8.25
CA ALA A 75 -8.51 -6.06 -7.59
C ALA A 75 -7.72 -7.07 -8.47
N LYS A 76 -8.02 -7.12 -9.76
CA LYS A 76 -7.28 -7.99 -10.70
C LYS A 76 -5.82 -7.56 -10.82
N MET A 77 -5.55 -6.25 -10.93
CA MET A 77 -4.20 -5.72 -10.96
C MET A 77 -3.43 -6.02 -9.67
N MET A 78 -4.02 -5.75 -8.49
CA MET A 78 -3.36 -6.00 -7.20
C MET A 78 -3.06 -7.48 -6.98
N LYS A 79 -3.97 -8.36 -7.40
CA LYS A 79 -3.66 -9.79 -7.38
C LYS A 79 -2.44 -10.10 -8.24
N TYR A 80 -2.38 -9.58 -9.46
CA TYR A 80 -1.34 -9.90 -10.43
C TYR A 80 0.03 -9.27 -10.10
N VAL A 81 0.07 -7.97 -9.75
CA VAL A 81 1.33 -7.24 -9.55
C VAL A 81 1.83 -7.25 -8.11
N TRP A 82 1.03 -7.74 -7.17
CA TRP A 82 1.43 -7.78 -5.77
C TRP A 82 1.30 -9.19 -5.17
N ILE A 83 0.11 -9.81 -5.08
CA ILE A 83 -0.05 -11.14 -4.49
C ILE A 83 0.77 -12.19 -5.25
N ASP A 84 0.56 -12.28 -6.57
CA ASP A 84 1.20 -13.29 -7.40
C ASP A 84 2.71 -13.04 -7.55
N VAL A 85 3.18 -11.80 -7.36
CA VAL A 85 4.62 -11.45 -7.27
C VAL A 85 5.25 -12.09 -6.04
N TYR A 86 4.73 -11.80 -4.86
CA TYR A 86 5.31 -12.36 -3.62
C TYR A 86 5.11 -13.86 -3.51
N LYS A 87 4.05 -14.40 -4.10
CA LYS A 87 3.88 -15.84 -4.24
C LYS A 87 4.98 -16.48 -5.11
N GLU A 88 5.35 -15.83 -6.22
CA GLU A 88 6.40 -16.30 -7.13
C GLU A 88 7.78 -16.24 -6.47
N VAL A 89 8.09 -15.15 -5.75
CA VAL A 89 9.44 -14.89 -5.19
C VAL A 89 9.63 -15.51 -3.80
N ALA A 90 8.61 -15.49 -2.95
CA ALA A 90 8.71 -15.90 -1.55
C ALA A 90 7.83 -17.11 -1.18
N GLY A 91 6.97 -17.54 -2.10
CA GLY A 91 6.09 -18.68 -1.91
C GLY A 91 4.71 -18.32 -1.34
N ASP A 92 3.78 -19.24 -1.49
CA ASP A 92 2.37 -19.10 -1.11
C ASP A 92 2.19 -18.86 0.40
N GLU A 93 2.97 -19.57 1.22
CA GLU A 93 2.91 -19.45 2.68
C GLU A 93 3.37 -18.07 3.18
N PHE A 94 4.33 -17.43 2.50
CA PHE A 94 4.73 -16.05 2.82
C PHE A 94 3.55 -15.09 2.67
N VAL A 95 2.84 -15.16 1.56
CA VAL A 95 1.68 -14.30 1.32
C VAL A 95 0.60 -14.55 2.36
N LYS A 96 0.23 -15.81 2.62
CA LYS A 96 -0.78 -16.17 3.64
C LYS A 96 -0.44 -15.65 5.02
N MET A 97 0.84 -15.63 5.39
CA MET A 97 1.30 -15.27 6.71
C MET A 97 1.38 -13.74 6.91
N TYR A 98 1.82 -13.01 5.89
CA TYR A 98 2.23 -11.62 6.03
C TYR A 98 1.38 -10.61 5.26
N CYS A 99 0.49 -11.04 4.35
CA CYS A 99 -0.42 -10.11 3.67
C CYS A 99 -1.33 -9.35 4.67
N PRO A 100 -1.78 -8.13 4.33
CA PRO A 100 -2.82 -7.45 5.09
C PRO A 100 -4.09 -8.30 5.14
N ARG A 101 -4.87 -8.13 6.19
CA ARG A 101 -6.16 -8.83 6.33
C ARG A 101 -7.31 -8.06 5.72
N VAL A 102 -7.14 -6.76 5.54
CA VAL A 102 -8.14 -5.88 4.95
C VAL A 102 -7.48 -5.01 3.88
N MET A 103 -8.11 -4.94 2.73
CA MET A 103 -7.84 -3.94 1.70
C MET A 103 -9.11 -3.11 1.52
N GLN A 104 -9.02 -1.81 1.77
CA GLN A 104 -10.14 -0.87 1.66
C GLN A 104 -9.92 0.06 0.47
N LEU A 105 -10.95 0.28 -0.33
CA LEU A 105 -10.91 1.17 -1.49
C LEU A 105 -11.77 2.42 -1.29
N PHE A 106 -11.24 3.57 -1.75
CA PHE A 106 -12.00 4.81 -1.90
C PHE A 106 -11.81 5.39 -3.31
N GLY A 107 -12.90 5.95 -3.85
CA GLY A 107 -12.94 6.44 -5.22
C GLY A 107 -12.21 7.74 -5.45
N SER A 108 -12.20 8.64 -4.44
CA SER A 108 -11.50 9.92 -4.50
C SER A 108 -10.11 9.87 -3.87
N PRO A 109 -9.22 10.82 -4.22
CA PRO A 109 -8.01 11.03 -3.45
C PRO A 109 -8.36 11.53 -2.03
N ALA A 110 -7.46 11.27 -1.09
CA ALA A 110 -7.50 11.82 0.24
C ALA A 110 -6.56 13.04 0.32
N TYR A 111 -7.10 14.19 0.71
CA TYR A 111 -6.33 15.42 0.84
C TYR A 111 -6.25 15.84 2.30
N TYR A 112 -5.06 16.07 2.81
CA TYR A 112 -4.91 16.72 4.10
C TYR A 112 -5.41 18.17 4.03
N PRO A 113 -6.41 18.57 4.84
CA PRO A 113 -7.04 19.90 4.74
C PRO A 113 -6.05 21.06 4.92
N ASN A 114 -5.02 20.86 5.74
CA ASN A 114 -4.08 21.91 6.13
C ASN A 114 -2.93 22.11 5.13
N THR A 115 -2.56 21.07 4.38
CA THR A 115 -1.38 21.11 3.49
C THR A 115 -1.73 20.91 2.03
N GLY A 116 -2.93 20.36 1.74
CA GLY A 116 -3.32 19.97 0.38
C GLY A 116 -2.51 18.77 -0.16
N SER A 117 -1.68 18.15 0.68
CA SER A 117 -0.93 16.96 0.25
C SER A 117 -1.88 15.77 0.08
N ILE A 118 -1.57 14.94 -0.91
CA ILE A 118 -2.36 13.76 -1.26
C ILE A 118 -1.83 12.56 -0.50
N VAL A 119 -2.74 11.77 0.08
CA VAL A 119 -2.48 10.44 0.60
C VAL A 119 -2.91 9.44 -0.47
N MET A 120 -1.99 8.61 -0.93
CA MET A 120 -2.25 7.61 -1.97
C MET A 120 -2.67 6.27 -1.38
N GLY A 121 -2.10 5.92 -0.25
CA GLY A 121 -2.42 4.75 0.55
C GLY A 121 -2.07 4.93 2.01
N THR A 122 -2.51 4.01 2.85
CA THR A 122 -2.12 3.91 4.26
C THR A 122 -2.05 2.46 4.69
N ALA A 123 -1.08 2.12 5.56
CA ALA A 123 -1.04 0.84 6.26
C ALA A 123 -1.36 1.04 7.73
N GLU A 124 -2.50 0.57 8.18
CA GLU A 124 -2.98 0.75 9.55
C GLU A 124 -2.73 -0.51 10.38
N GLY A 125 -1.93 -0.38 11.45
CA GLY A 125 -1.69 -1.44 12.43
C GLY A 125 -1.09 -2.73 11.85
N GLY A 126 -0.48 -2.70 10.66
CA GLY A 126 0.05 -3.88 10.00
C GLY A 126 -1.00 -4.90 9.53
N ILE A 127 -2.27 -4.48 9.46
CA ILE A 127 -3.40 -5.37 9.18
C ILE A 127 -4.22 -4.88 8.00
N LYS A 128 -4.40 -3.56 7.85
CA LYS A 128 -5.25 -2.95 6.84
C LYS A 128 -4.43 -2.07 5.91
N VAL A 129 -4.65 -2.20 4.61
CA VAL A 129 -4.18 -1.25 3.59
C VAL A 129 -5.37 -0.57 2.97
N THR A 130 -5.33 0.76 2.93
CA THR A 130 -6.33 1.58 2.24
C THR A 130 -5.72 2.15 0.97
N LEU A 131 -6.42 2.05 -0.15
CA LEU A 131 -6.04 2.64 -1.43
C LEU A 131 -7.07 3.69 -1.84
N TYR A 132 -6.59 4.88 -2.17
CA TYR A 132 -7.41 6.02 -2.55
C TYR A 132 -7.37 6.26 -4.06
N ASN A 133 -8.27 7.13 -4.54
CA ASN A 133 -8.30 7.61 -5.92
C ASN A 133 -8.60 6.54 -6.97
N VAL A 134 -9.36 5.50 -6.63
CA VAL A 134 -9.66 4.38 -7.54
C VAL A 134 -10.40 4.84 -8.82
N ASN A 135 -11.21 5.92 -8.71
CA ASN A 135 -12.04 6.39 -9.83
C ASN A 135 -11.25 7.07 -10.96
N VAL A 136 -9.93 7.27 -10.81
CA VAL A 136 -9.09 7.77 -11.92
C VAL A 136 -8.61 6.68 -12.88
N ILE A 137 -8.82 5.40 -12.54
CA ILE A 137 -8.36 4.29 -13.39
C ILE A 137 -9.07 4.35 -14.75
N ASP A 138 -8.28 4.42 -15.81
CA ASP A 138 -8.74 4.16 -17.17
C ASP A 138 -8.57 2.67 -17.46
N ILE A 139 -9.69 1.95 -17.52
CA ILE A 139 -9.69 0.49 -17.72
C ILE A 139 -9.37 0.12 -19.17
N GLU A 140 -9.80 0.96 -20.12
CA GLU A 140 -9.62 0.72 -21.55
C GLU A 140 -8.17 1.00 -22.00
N HIS A 141 -7.52 2.00 -21.37
CA HIS A 141 -6.17 2.42 -21.69
C HIS A 141 -5.31 2.56 -20.40
N PRO A 142 -5.03 1.44 -19.71
CA PRO A 142 -4.25 1.49 -18.48
C PRO A 142 -2.81 1.97 -18.78
N TYR A 143 -2.41 3.08 -18.15
CA TYR A 143 -1.08 3.63 -18.29
C TYR A 143 -0.19 3.23 -17.12
N ILE A 144 0.95 2.61 -17.41
CA ILE A 144 1.91 2.12 -16.45
C ILE A 144 3.31 2.57 -16.87
N ASP A 145 3.93 3.47 -16.11
CA ASP A 145 5.29 3.94 -16.34
C ASP A 145 6.28 3.29 -15.38
N ILE A 146 7.11 2.42 -15.90
CA ILE A 146 8.21 1.79 -15.16
C ILE A 146 9.58 2.33 -15.59
N ASP A 147 9.65 3.19 -16.60
CA ASP A 147 10.88 3.65 -17.26
C ASP A 147 11.30 5.07 -16.91
N SER A 148 10.42 5.82 -16.24
CA SER A 148 10.76 7.15 -15.73
C SER A 148 11.34 7.06 -14.32
N PRO A 149 12.42 7.80 -14.02
CA PRO A 149 13.00 7.84 -12.67
C PRO A 149 12.08 8.51 -11.65
N PHE A 150 11.28 9.47 -12.11
CA PHE A 150 10.32 10.21 -11.28
C PHE A 150 8.96 10.22 -11.95
N PRO A 151 7.86 10.04 -11.18
CA PRO A 151 6.51 10.04 -11.74
C PRO A 151 6.12 11.44 -12.21
N ASP A 152 5.42 11.52 -13.34
CA ASP A 152 4.76 12.76 -13.75
C ASP A 152 3.45 12.94 -12.98
N LYS A 153 3.50 13.77 -11.93
CA LYS A 153 2.35 14.09 -11.08
C LYS A 153 1.43 15.16 -11.68
N SER A 154 1.84 15.77 -12.80
CA SER A 154 1.11 16.88 -13.46
C SER A 154 0.35 16.44 -14.70
N GLY A 155 0.60 15.24 -15.20
CA GLY A 155 0.00 14.69 -16.41
C GLY A 155 -1.52 14.49 -16.30
N SER A 156 -2.20 14.55 -17.44
CA SER A 156 -3.63 14.24 -17.55
C SER A 156 -3.91 12.74 -17.45
N THR A 157 -2.88 11.92 -17.62
CA THR A 157 -2.98 10.45 -17.57
C THR A 157 -2.42 9.95 -16.25
N THR A 158 -3.21 9.14 -15.55
CA THR A 158 -2.80 8.58 -14.24
C THR A 158 -1.86 7.40 -14.46
N ASP A 159 -0.64 7.51 -13.94
CA ASP A 159 0.30 6.39 -13.91
C ASP A 159 -0.09 5.41 -12.79
N LEU A 160 -0.61 4.23 -13.18
CA LEU A 160 -1.05 3.18 -12.26
C LEU A 160 0.12 2.57 -11.47
N ASN A 161 1.34 2.59 -12.04
CA ASN A 161 2.52 2.13 -11.34
C ASN A 161 2.80 3.02 -10.11
N TYR A 162 2.77 4.33 -10.28
CA TYR A 162 2.96 5.27 -9.16
C TYR A 162 1.80 5.23 -8.16
N TRP A 163 0.55 5.35 -8.64
CA TRP A 163 -0.62 5.50 -7.77
C TRP A 163 -0.98 4.24 -6.98
N PHE A 164 -0.77 3.06 -7.55
CA PHE A 164 -1.25 1.81 -6.95
C PHE A 164 -0.15 0.78 -6.72
N PHE A 165 0.72 0.51 -7.71
CA PHE A 165 1.67 -0.58 -7.56
C PHE A 165 2.79 -0.22 -6.59
N GLN A 166 3.44 0.93 -6.80
CA GLN A 166 4.45 1.44 -5.88
C GLN A 166 3.85 1.65 -4.49
N THR A 167 2.67 2.28 -4.39
CA THR A 167 1.97 2.48 -3.11
C THR A 167 1.70 1.17 -2.39
N MET A 168 1.21 0.13 -3.08
CA MET A 168 0.97 -1.16 -2.43
C MET A 168 2.24 -1.82 -1.92
N HIS A 169 3.34 -1.74 -2.67
CA HIS A 169 4.64 -2.24 -2.20
C HIS A 169 5.20 -1.41 -1.03
N HIS A 170 5.00 -0.11 -1.03
CA HIS A 170 5.36 0.81 0.06
C HIS A 170 4.62 0.43 1.35
N GLU A 171 3.30 0.34 1.30
CA GLU A 171 2.48 -0.02 2.46
C GLU A 171 2.78 -1.44 2.98
N PHE A 172 3.02 -2.37 2.06
CA PHE A 172 3.42 -3.72 2.45
C PHE A 172 4.80 -3.74 3.12
N THR A 173 5.71 -2.86 2.74
CA THR A 173 7.00 -2.70 3.41
C THR A 173 6.81 -2.28 4.87
N HIS A 174 5.91 -1.36 5.16
CA HIS A 174 5.57 -1.00 6.54
C HIS A 174 5.02 -2.18 7.35
N ILE A 175 4.21 -3.05 6.72
CA ILE A 175 3.74 -4.28 7.37
C ILE A 175 4.92 -5.20 7.72
N LEU A 176 5.87 -5.37 6.81
CA LEU A 176 7.06 -6.19 7.06
C LEU A 176 7.94 -5.60 8.16
N GLN A 177 8.17 -4.28 8.17
CA GLN A 177 8.93 -3.57 9.20
C GLN A 177 8.33 -3.76 10.60
N GLN A 178 6.99 -3.77 10.72
CA GLN A 178 6.30 -4.01 11.99
C GLN A 178 6.44 -5.46 12.50
N LYS A 179 6.78 -6.41 11.64
CA LYS A 179 6.98 -7.83 12.01
C LYS A 179 8.42 -8.14 12.37
N LYS A 180 9.38 -7.54 11.66
CA LYS A 180 10.82 -7.69 11.90
C LYS A 180 11.51 -6.36 11.67
N ASN A 181 12.32 -5.94 12.65
CA ASN A 181 13.08 -4.70 12.55
C ASN A 181 14.20 -4.82 11.49
N TYR A 182 14.47 -3.73 10.80
CA TYR A 182 15.66 -3.56 9.97
C TYR A 182 16.83 -2.99 10.80
N ASP A 183 18.02 -2.99 10.23
CA ASP A 183 19.22 -2.45 10.90
C ASP A 183 19.09 -0.93 11.07
N THR A 184 19.26 -0.46 12.31
CA THR A 184 19.13 0.96 12.67
C THR A 184 20.26 1.84 12.11
N ASP A 185 21.35 1.27 11.60
CA ASP A 185 22.39 2.01 10.88
C ASP A 185 21.84 2.72 9.64
N PHE A 186 20.75 2.21 9.06
CA PHE A 186 19.98 2.89 8.02
C PHE A 186 19.62 4.33 8.42
N ASN A 187 19.16 4.53 9.65
CA ASN A 187 18.70 5.82 10.14
C ASN A 187 19.84 6.86 10.24
N LEU A 188 21.09 6.40 10.31
CA LEU A 188 22.26 7.26 10.47
C LEU A 188 22.73 7.84 9.12
N ILE A 189 22.51 7.14 8.01
CA ILE A 189 23.02 7.53 6.68
C ILE A 189 22.55 8.93 6.27
N SER A 190 21.29 9.26 6.52
CA SER A 190 20.74 10.59 6.19
C SER A 190 20.16 11.33 7.40
N ALA A 191 20.62 11.04 8.61
CA ALA A 191 20.09 11.59 9.87
C ALA A 191 19.96 13.11 9.89
N GLY A 192 20.91 13.85 9.27
CA GLY A 192 20.90 15.32 9.20
C GLY A 192 20.02 15.91 8.09
N ASN A 193 19.47 15.08 7.21
CA ASN A 193 18.77 15.51 6.00
C ASN A 193 17.23 15.28 6.06
N TYR A 194 16.73 14.58 7.09
CA TYR A 194 15.28 14.39 7.25
C TYR A 194 14.56 15.70 7.54
N ARG A 195 13.42 15.92 6.90
CA ARG A 195 12.69 17.19 6.85
C ARG A 195 11.39 17.21 7.66
N ALA A 196 10.98 16.09 8.23
CA ALA A 196 9.74 15.94 8.99
C ALA A 196 8.51 16.55 8.28
N THR A 197 8.14 17.78 8.56
CA THR A 197 6.99 18.45 7.95
C THR A 197 7.32 19.23 6.66
N ASP A 198 8.59 19.55 6.42
CA ASP A 198 9.04 20.34 5.25
C ASP A 198 9.33 19.47 4.01
N TRP A 199 9.16 18.17 4.09
CA TRP A 199 9.36 17.23 2.98
C TRP A 199 8.53 17.61 1.75
N ILE A 200 7.35 18.21 1.92
CA ILE A 200 6.45 18.63 0.85
C ILE A 200 7.07 19.67 -0.10
N ASN A 201 8.09 20.39 0.36
CA ASN A 201 8.80 21.40 -0.40
C ASN A 201 9.99 20.80 -1.18
N LEU A 202 10.38 19.56 -0.91
CA LEU A 202 11.42 18.85 -1.67
C LEU A 202 10.80 18.16 -2.88
N LYS A 203 11.18 18.61 -4.06
CA LYS A 203 10.71 17.99 -5.31
C LYS A 203 11.44 16.68 -5.56
N ASP A 204 10.74 15.68 -6.10
CA ASP A 204 11.34 14.36 -6.35
C ASP A 204 12.62 14.42 -7.19
N PRO A 205 12.74 15.21 -8.29
CA PRO A 205 13.99 15.28 -9.04
C PRO A 205 15.17 15.90 -8.28
N ASP A 206 14.92 16.61 -7.20
CA ASP A 206 15.95 17.21 -6.36
C ASP A 206 16.31 16.37 -5.14
N ALA A 207 15.44 15.45 -4.77
CA ALA A 207 15.60 14.60 -3.59
C ALA A 207 16.88 13.74 -3.60
N PRO A 208 17.32 13.16 -4.75
CA PRO A 208 18.52 12.34 -4.80
C PRO A 208 19.80 13.09 -4.41
N LYS A 209 19.87 14.41 -4.60
CA LYS A 209 21.01 15.25 -4.17
C LYS A 209 21.22 15.24 -2.66
N SER A 210 20.15 14.93 -1.89
CA SER A 210 20.16 14.84 -0.44
C SER A 210 20.12 13.39 0.07
N GLY A 211 20.25 12.41 -0.83
CA GLY A 211 20.27 10.99 -0.51
C GLY A 211 18.89 10.33 -0.38
N PHE A 212 17.84 10.89 -1.00
CA PHE A 212 16.48 10.35 -0.98
C PHE A 212 15.98 10.05 -2.39
N VAL A 213 15.14 9.02 -2.55
CA VAL A 213 14.56 8.66 -3.85
C VAL A 213 13.37 9.52 -4.24
N SER A 214 12.74 10.19 -3.27
CA SER A 214 11.59 11.09 -3.46
C SER A 214 11.59 12.18 -2.39
N GLY A 215 10.81 13.24 -2.59
CA GLY A 215 10.59 14.23 -1.53
C GLY A 215 9.97 13.59 -0.28
N TYR A 216 9.05 12.64 -0.45
CA TYR A 216 8.38 11.95 0.65
C TYR A 216 9.35 11.09 1.48
N ALA A 217 10.33 10.46 0.85
CA ALA A 217 11.38 9.71 1.56
C ALA A 217 12.11 10.57 2.60
N SER A 218 12.22 11.87 2.38
CA SER A 218 12.87 12.78 3.33
C SER A 218 12.06 13.08 4.60
N LYS A 219 10.85 12.55 4.73
CA LYS A 219 10.00 12.78 5.91
C LYS A 219 10.61 12.16 7.17
N GLU A 220 10.90 10.89 7.12
CA GLU A 220 11.48 10.12 8.22
C GLU A 220 12.06 8.77 7.74
N ALA A 221 12.87 8.12 8.57
CA ALA A 221 13.62 6.92 8.18
C ALA A 221 12.73 5.73 7.76
N ASN A 222 11.57 5.52 8.39
CA ASN A 222 10.66 4.43 8.02
C ASN A 222 10.06 4.65 6.62
N GLU A 223 9.69 5.90 6.31
CA GLU A 223 9.19 6.27 4.99
C GLU A 223 10.30 6.15 3.92
N ASP A 224 11.52 6.60 4.25
CA ASP A 224 12.69 6.50 3.39
C ASP A 224 12.98 5.04 3.00
N PHE A 225 12.95 4.14 3.97
CA PHE A 225 13.12 2.71 3.72
C PHE A 225 12.04 2.15 2.79
N ALA A 226 10.76 2.46 3.06
CA ALA A 226 9.65 1.99 2.25
C ALA A 226 9.67 2.60 0.83
N GLU A 227 10.02 3.86 0.70
CA GLU A 227 10.18 4.54 -0.59
C GLU A 227 11.32 3.93 -1.41
N ILE A 228 12.51 3.74 -0.82
CA ILE A 228 13.64 3.14 -1.56
C ILE A 228 13.26 1.75 -2.05
N LEU A 229 12.69 0.90 -1.20
CA LEU A 229 12.27 -0.44 -1.60
C LEU A 229 11.25 -0.39 -2.73
N SER A 230 10.14 0.35 -2.55
CA SER A 230 9.04 0.38 -3.52
C SER A 230 9.46 1.01 -4.85
N VAL A 231 10.22 2.10 -4.84
CA VAL A 231 10.76 2.72 -6.05
C VAL A 231 11.73 1.78 -6.76
N TYR A 232 12.65 1.14 -6.02
CA TYR A 232 13.63 0.22 -6.60
C TYR A 232 12.97 -0.93 -7.35
N ILE A 233 11.99 -1.59 -6.74
CA ILE A 233 11.36 -2.78 -7.34
C ILE A 233 10.34 -2.47 -8.43
N THR A 234 9.79 -1.25 -8.47
CA THR A 234 8.77 -0.86 -9.45
C THR A 234 9.31 -0.09 -10.65
N ARG A 235 10.62 0.11 -10.73
CA ARG A 235 11.29 0.80 -11.85
C ARG A 235 12.28 -0.12 -12.55
N THR A 236 12.44 0.07 -13.86
CA THR A 236 13.48 -0.60 -14.63
C THR A 236 14.89 -0.18 -14.18
N GLU A 237 15.89 -1.01 -14.50
CA GLU A 237 17.28 -0.68 -14.18
C GLU A 237 17.69 0.67 -14.81
N ALA A 238 17.25 0.94 -16.04
CA ALA A 238 17.55 2.20 -16.70
C ALA A 238 16.95 3.42 -15.99
N ALA A 239 15.72 3.30 -15.47
CA ALA A 239 15.08 4.35 -14.66
C ALA A 239 15.81 4.55 -13.32
N TRP A 240 16.17 3.45 -12.66
CA TRP A 240 16.93 3.50 -11.41
C TRP A 240 18.29 4.18 -11.59
N GLN A 241 19.04 3.85 -12.63
CA GLN A 241 20.33 4.50 -12.92
C GLN A 241 20.19 6.00 -13.21
N LYS A 242 19.10 6.42 -13.88
CA LYS A 242 18.78 7.85 -14.06
C LYS A 242 18.48 8.55 -12.73
N LEU A 243 17.76 7.87 -11.82
CA LEU A 243 17.48 8.39 -10.48
C LEU A 243 18.80 8.58 -9.70
N LEU A 244 19.66 7.58 -9.69
CA LEU A 244 20.96 7.67 -9.04
C LEU A 244 21.83 8.78 -9.63
N ALA A 245 21.82 8.96 -10.95
CA ALA A 245 22.55 10.03 -11.61
C ALA A 245 22.07 11.43 -11.18
N ALA A 246 20.80 11.60 -10.84
CA ALA A 246 20.25 12.84 -10.29
C ALA A 246 20.82 13.17 -8.89
N GLY A 247 21.38 12.19 -8.19
CA GLY A 247 22.05 12.36 -6.89
C GLY A 247 23.50 12.86 -6.99
N VAL A 248 24.01 13.10 -8.19
CA VAL A 248 25.38 13.58 -8.43
C VAL A 248 25.32 15.08 -8.74
N VAL A 249 26.16 15.87 -8.04
CA VAL A 249 26.27 17.33 -8.22
C VAL A 249 27.72 17.70 -8.51
N GLY A 250 28.10 17.89 -9.77
CA GLY A 250 29.48 18.08 -10.16
C GLY A 250 30.32 16.84 -9.87
N GLU A 251 31.29 16.96 -8.96
CA GLU A 251 32.12 15.83 -8.49
C GLU A 251 31.58 15.19 -7.20
N ASP A 252 30.52 15.75 -6.63
CA ASP A 252 29.91 15.23 -5.39
C ASP A 252 28.90 14.12 -5.71
N GLU A 253 29.21 12.90 -5.30
CA GLU A 253 28.37 11.71 -5.41
C GLU A 253 27.70 11.32 -4.07
N SER A 254 27.78 12.16 -3.03
CA SER A 254 27.30 11.81 -1.69
C SER A 254 25.83 11.43 -1.65
N GLY A 255 24.98 12.12 -2.41
CA GLY A 255 23.55 11.81 -2.50
C GLY A 255 23.29 10.44 -3.12
N LYS A 256 23.93 10.13 -4.23
CA LYS A 256 23.89 8.81 -4.88
C LYS A 256 24.40 7.72 -3.93
N GLN A 257 25.55 7.94 -3.27
CA GLN A 257 26.13 6.96 -2.38
C GLN A 257 25.22 6.66 -1.19
N ALA A 258 24.60 7.68 -0.58
CA ALA A 258 23.64 7.51 0.50
C ALA A 258 22.44 6.62 0.10
N ILE A 259 21.91 6.78 -1.13
CA ILE A 259 20.83 5.92 -1.64
C ILE A 259 21.33 4.48 -1.81
N LEU A 260 22.55 4.28 -2.31
CA LEU A 260 23.13 2.95 -2.50
C LEU A 260 23.41 2.24 -1.16
N ASP A 261 23.96 2.95 -0.18
CA ASP A 261 24.22 2.40 1.16
C ASP A 261 22.93 1.96 1.86
N LYS A 262 21.88 2.76 1.74
CA LYS A 262 20.54 2.41 2.24
C LYS A 262 19.95 1.20 1.51
N LEU A 263 20.09 1.12 0.19
CA LEU A 263 19.60 -0.01 -0.60
C LEU A 263 20.32 -1.31 -0.19
N GLU A 264 21.60 -1.25 0.17
CA GLU A 264 22.30 -2.45 0.63
C GLU A 264 21.74 -2.96 1.95
N ILE A 265 21.43 -2.08 2.92
CA ILE A 265 20.76 -2.47 4.16
C ILE A 265 19.38 -3.10 3.88
N ILE A 266 18.63 -2.53 2.94
CA ILE A 266 17.33 -3.09 2.50
C ILE A 266 17.51 -4.47 1.89
N ARG A 267 18.54 -4.67 1.08
CA ARG A 267 18.90 -5.96 0.46
C ARG A 267 19.19 -7.02 1.52
N GLU A 268 20.03 -6.68 2.47
CA GLU A 268 20.36 -7.58 3.58
C GLU A 268 19.14 -7.90 4.45
N TYR A 269 18.30 -6.92 4.72
CA TYR A 269 17.06 -7.10 5.46
C TYR A 269 16.09 -8.07 4.74
N LEU A 270 15.85 -7.87 3.45
CA LEU A 270 14.97 -8.77 2.68
C LEU A 270 15.54 -10.18 2.61
N LYS A 271 16.84 -10.32 2.35
CA LYS A 271 17.50 -11.61 2.27
C LYS A 271 17.55 -12.33 3.62
N GLY A 272 18.00 -11.63 4.68
CA GLY A 272 18.20 -12.22 6.00
C GLY A 272 16.90 -12.48 6.75
N SER A 273 15.95 -11.53 6.71
CA SER A 273 14.70 -11.66 7.44
C SER A 273 13.63 -12.43 6.69
N TRP A 274 13.58 -12.32 5.36
CA TRP A 274 12.45 -12.80 4.56
C TRP A 274 12.83 -13.83 3.51
N GLN A 275 14.13 -14.07 3.29
CA GLN A 275 14.69 -14.94 2.26
C GLN A 275 14.29 -14.49 0.84
N ILE A 276 14.09 -13.20 0.65
CA ILE A 276 13.73 -12.57 -0.61
C ILE A 276 14.99 -11.92 -1.22
N ASP A 277 15.29 -12.29 -2.46
CA ASP A 277 16.26 -11.57 -3.30
C ASP A 277 15.57 -10.36 -3.92
N ILE A 278 16.04 -9.15 -3.59
CA ILE A 278 15.42 -7.89 -4.03
C ILE A 278 15.52 -7.70 -5.55
N ASP A 279 16.57 -8.20 -6.19
CA ASP A 279 16.77 -8.05 -7.63
C ASP A 279 15.85 -9.00 -8.40
N GLU A 280 15.63 -10.20 -7.87
CA GLU A 280 14.63 -11.10 -8.41
C GLU A 280 13.22 -10.55 -8.21
N LEU A 281 12.93 -9.99 -7.03
CA LEU A 281 11.66 -9.32 -6.76
C LEU A 281 11.41 -8.20 -7.78
N ARG A 282 12.41 -7.34 -8.04
CA ARG A 282 12.34 -6.29 -9.05
C ARG A 282 12.03 -6.81 -10.45
N LYS A 283 12.71 -7.86 -10.89
CA LYS A 283 12.47 -8.48 -12.21
C LYS A 283 11.03 -8.97 -12.35
N VAL A 284 10.51 -9.61 -11.31
CA VAL A 284 9.14 -10.14 -11.33
C VAL A 284 8.13 -8.99 -11.31
N VAL A 285 8.33 -7.96 -10.45
CA VAL A 285 7.46 -6.78 -10.38
C VAL A 285 7.42 -6.06 -11.71
N THR A 286 8.58 -5.69 -12.28
CA THR A 286 8.64 -4.91 -13.53
C THR A 286 8.08 -5.69 -14.72
N ARG A 287 8.36 -7.00 -14.81
CA ARG A 287 7.77 -7.86 -15.83
C ARG A 287 6.25 -7.85 -15.74
N ARG A 288 5.69 -8.14 -14.56
CA ARG A 288 4.24 -8.21 -14.37
C ARG A 288 3.57 -6.85 -14.55
N SER A 289 4.21 -5.76 -14.12
CA SER A 289 3.69 -4.40 -14.34
C SER A 289 3.58 -4.08 -15.84
N ALA A 290 4.58 -4.43 -16.63
CA ALA A 290 4.55 -4.24 -18.09
C ALA A 290 3.45 -5.09 -18.78
N GLU A 291 3.08 -6.22 -18.22
CA GLU A 291 2.05 -7.12 -18.75
C GLU A 291 0.61 -6.67 -18.44
N VAL A 292 0.40 -5.73 -17.48
CA VAL A 292 -0.94 -5.31 -17.02
C VAL A 292 -1.82 -4.82 -18.17
N ALA A 293 -1.26 -4.07 -19.11
CA ALA A 293 -2.02 -3.56 -20.26
C ALA A 293 -2.59 -4.68 -21.18
N THR A 294 -2.13 -5.92 -21.01
CA THR A 294 -2.60 -7.08 -21.78
C THR A 294 -3.62 -7.93 -21.02
N LEU A 295 -3.87 -7.61 -19.75
CA LEU A 295 -4.80 -8.36 -18.92
C LEU A 295 -6.25 -8.02 -19.25
N ASP A 296 -7.12 -9.01 -19.14
CA ASP A 296 -8.55 -8.76 -19.05
C ASP A 296 -8.87 -8.21 -17.66
N LEU A 297 -9.14 -6.92 -17.57
CA LEU A 297 -9.44 -6.21 -16.33
C LEU A 297 -10.94 -6.14 -16.01
N THR A 298 -11.80 -6.67 -16.86
CA THR A 298 -13.26 -6.48 -16.80
C THR A 298 -14.04 -7.74 -16.45
N THR A 299 -13.66 -8.91 -16.98
CA THR A 299 -14.44 -10.14 -16.77
C THR A 299 -14.07 -10.85 -15.46
N LEU A 300 -15.06 -11.44 -14.80
CA LEU A 300 -14.95 -12.13 -13.50
C LEU A 300 -14.95 -13.66 -13.69
N ASN A 301 -14.03 -14.18 -14.50
CA ASN A 301 -13.90 -15.61 -14.78
C ASN A 301 -13.14 -16.38 -13.68
#